data_ad559b890f26e2570878da4740cafd23
#
_entry.id   ad559b890f26e2570878da4740cafd23
#
_cell.length_a   1.000
_cell.length_b   1.000
_cell.length_c   1.000
_cell.angle_alpha   90.00
_cell.angle_beta   90.00
_cell.angle_gamma   90.00
#
_symmetry.space_group_name_H-M   'P 1'
#
loop_
_entity.id
_entity.type
_entity.pdbx_description
1 polymer ?
#
loop_
_entity_poly.entity_id
_entity_poly.type
_entity_poly.pdbx_seq_one_letter_code
_entity_poly.pdbx_strand_id
1 'polypeptide(L)'
;FICCNTDAQALRTSNVRTALQIGCNITKGLGAGANPDVGRQAAMEDRDRIIEVIEGADMLFITAGLGGGTGTGAAPIVAQVARELGILTVAVVTKPFDMEGKKRLSIADQGISELGKYVDSLITIPNQKLLSVLGQETTLLDAFKAANEVLQGAVQGIAELITRPGLINVD
;
A
#
# COMPACT_ATOMS: atom_id res chain seq x y z
N PHE A 1 8.30 8.62 5.73
CA PHE A 1 7.11 8.16 5.01
C PHE A 1 6.98 8.91 3.69
N ILE A 2 6.64 8.16 2.63
CA ILE A 2 6.41 8.69 1.30
C ILE A 2 5.00 8.28 0.88
N CYS A 3 4.19 9.26 0.49
CA CYS A 3 2.86 8.99 -0.04
C CYS A 3 2.91 9.00 -1.57
N CYS A 4 2.42 7.95 -2.20
CA CYS A 4 2.37 7.80 -3.64
C CYS A 4 0.92 7.63 -4.09
N ASN A 5 0.47 8.41 -5.06
CA ASN A 5 -0.89 8.31 -5.57
C ASN A 5 -0.99 8.80 -7.02
N THR A 6 -2.01 8.32 -7.71
CA THR A 6 -2.42 8.79 -9.03
C THR A 6 -3.39 9.98 -8.95
N ASP A 7 -3.99 10.21 -7.79
CA ASP A 7 -4.94 11.29 -7.54
C ASP A 7 -4.22 12.47 -6.89
N ALA A 8 -4.11 13.56 -7.63
CA ALA A 8 -3.42 14.78 -7.17
C ALA A 8 -4.12 15.42 -5.97
N GLN A 9 -5.45 15.36 -5.90
CA GLN A 9 -6.21 15.92 -4.78
C GLN A 9 -5.98 15.13 -3.50
N ALA A 10 -5.96 13.81 -3.57
CA ALA A 10 -5.66 12.96 -2.42
C ALA A 10 -4.26 13.23 -1.87
N LEU A 11 -3.28 13.49 -2.73
CA LEU A 11 -1.93 13.86 -2.32
C LEU A 11 -1.88 15.21 -1.60
N ARG A 12 -2.64 16.19 -2.06
CA ARG A 12 -2.69 17.51 -1.42
C ARG A 12 -3.28 17.50 -0.02
N THR A 13 -4.19 16.58 0.25
CA THR A 13 -4.80 16.40 1.58
C THR A 13 -4.00 15.50 2.51
N SER A 14 -2.93 14.89 2.00
CA SER A 14 -2.02 14.06 2.76
C SER A 14 -1.11 14.91 3.66
N ASN A 15 -0.90 14.47 4.89
CA ASN A 15 0.00 15.12 5.86
C ASN A 15 1.45 14.63 5.79
N VAL A 16 1.84 14.00 4.70
CA VAL A 16 3.18 13.42 4.52
C VAL A 16 4.11 14.45 3.90
N ARG A 17 5.37 14.51 4.37
CA ARG A 17 6.37 15.45 3.86
C ARG A 17 6.74 15.22 2.39
N THR A 18 6.78 13.95 1.97
CA THR A 18 7.13 13.59 0.60
C THR A 18 5.94 12.94 -0.07
N ALA A 19 5.46 13.57 -1.12
CA ALA A 19 4.37 13.07 -1.94
C ALA A 19 4.87 12.85 -3.37
N LEU A 20 4.53 11.72 -3.97
CA LEU A 20 4.89 11.35 -5.32
C LEU A 20 3.61 11.09 -6.14
N GLN A 21 3.32 11.98 -7.08
CA GLN A 21 2.25 11.75 -8.05
C GLN A 21 2.78 10.88 -9.18
N ILE A 22 2.07 9.77 -9.45
CA ILE A 22 2.42 8.85 -10.53
C ILE A 22 1.35 8.82 -11.61
N GLY A 23 1.75 8.50 -12.83
CA GLY A 23 0.85 8.30 -13.96
C GLY A 23 0.15 9.58 -14.42
N CYS A 24 0.81 10.73 -14.32
CA CYS A 24 0.24 12.02 -14.68
C CYS A 24 -0.28 12.08 -16.13
N ASN A 25 0.42 11.45 -17.06
CA ASN A 25 0.01 11.40 -18.46
C ASN A 25 -1.16 10.45 -18.70
N ILE A 26 -1.25 9.37 -17.92
CA ILE A 26 -2.30 8.36 -18.05
C ILE A 26 -3.59 8.81 -17.35
N THR A 27 -3.49 9.33 -16.13
CA THR A 27 -4.66 9.65 -15.30
C THR A 27 -5.06 11.11 -15.31
N LYS A 28 -4.18 12.00 -15.77
CA LYS A 28 -4.37 13.46 -15.71
C LYS A 28 -4.61 13.98 -14.28
N GLY A 29 -4.11 13.25 -13.28
CA GLY A 29 -4.30 13.59 -11.87
C GLY A 29 -5.67 13.22 -11.28
N LEU A 30 -6.50 12.51 -12.04
CA LEU A 30 -7.87 12.14 -11.61
C LEU A 30 -7.93 10.79 -10.90
N GLY A 31 -6.80 10.10 -10.77
CA GLY A 31 -6.75 8.79 -10.14
C GLY A 31 -6.94 7.63 -11.11
N ALA A 32 -6.77 6.42 -10.61
CA ALA A 32 -6.88 5.19 -11.42
C ALA A 32 -8.31 4.64 -11.49
N GLY A 33 -9.24 5.24 -10.77
CA GLY A 33 -10.54 4.63 -10.56
C GLY A 33 -10.40 3.27 -9.87
N ALA A 34 -11.28 2.35 -10.14
CA ALA A 34 -11.19 0.99 -9.61
C ALA A 34 -10.47 0.02 -10.59
N ASN A 35 -9.54 0.54 -11.39
CA ASN A 35 -8.85 -0.25 -12.41
C ASN A 35 -7.37 -0.44 -12.06
N PRO A 36 -6.96 -1.66 -11.64
CA PRO A 36 -5.57 -1.96 -11.32
C PRO A 36 -4.60 -1.83 -12.50
N ASP A 37 -5.04 -2.04 -13.73
CA ASP A 37 -4.19 -1.88 -14.91
C ASP A 37 -3.74 -0.43 -15.09
N VAL A 38 -4.63 0.52 -14.80
CA VAL A 38 -4.29 1.95 -14.82
C VAL A 38 -3.27 2.27 -13.72
N GLY A 39 -3.46 1.73 -12.51
CA GLY A 39 -2.50 1.89 -11.41
C GLY A 39 -1.13 1.31 -11.75
N ARG A 40 -1.09 0.14 -12.37
CA ARG A 40 0.14 -0.50 -12.82
C ARG A 40 0.86 0.33 -13.88
N GLN A 41 0.14 0.78 -14.89
CA GLN A 41 0.71 1.63 -15.95
C GLN A 41 1.22 2.96 -15.40
N ALA A 42 0.52 3.54 -14.44
CA ALA A 42 0.94 4.76 -13.76
C ALA A 42 2.29 4.57 -13.04
N ALA A 43 2.46 3.47 -12.34
CA ALA A 43 3.73 3.16 -11.67
C ALA A 43 4.85 2.88 -12.68
N MET A 44 4.54 2.19 -13.77
CA MET A 44 5.51 1.92 -14.84
C MET A 44 5.96 3.20 -15.55
N GLU A 45 5.05 4.13 -15.77
CA GLU A 45 5.37 5.44 -16.36
C GLU A 45 6.39 6.20 -15.51
N ASP A 46 6.25 6.15 -14.20
CA ASP A 46 7.09 6.88 -13.25
C ASP A 46 8.11 5.99 -12.54
N ARG A 47 8.48 4.88 -13.14
CA ARG A 47 9.43 3.92 -12.59
C ARG A 47 10.74 4.57 -12.14
N ASP A 48 11.29 5.47 -12.95
CA ASP A 48 12.55 6.15 -12.64
C ASP A 48 12.42 7.05 -11.41
N ARG A 49 11.29 7.72 -11.24
CA ARG A 49 10.99 8.54 -10.06
C ARG A 49 10.84 7.68 -8.81
N ILE A 50 10.25 6.49 -8.94
CA ILE A 50 10.15 5.52 -7.83
C ILE A 50 11.56 5.07 -7.44
N ILE A 51 12.41 4.76 -8.39
CA ILE A 51 13.81 4.38 -8.14
C ILE A 51 14.53 5.48 -7.37
N GLU A 52 14.43 6.73 -7.78
CA GLU A 52 15.06 7.86 -7.09
C GLU A 52 14.66 7.97 -5.63
N VAL A 53 13.39 7.65 -5.33
CA VAL A 53 12.84 7.77 -3.98
C VAL A 53 13.31 6.64 -3.06
N ILE A 54 13.45 5.42 -3.58
CA ILE A 54 13.77 4.24 -2.76
C ILE A 54 15.24 3.81 -2.84
N GLU A 55 15.99 4.32 -3.81
CA GLU A 55 17.39 3.98 -4.01
C GLU A 55 18.22 4.27 -2.75
N GLY A 56 19.11 3.35 -2.39
CA GLY A 56 19.95 3.47 -1.20
C GLY A 56 19.31 2.99 0.09
N ALA A 57 18.05 2.60 0.08
CA ALA A 57 17.41 2.01 1.24
C ALA A 57 17.87 0.56 1.43
N ASP A 58 18.08 0.15 2.67
CA ASP A 58 18.39 -1.24 3.01
C ASP A 58 17.11 -2.08 3.11
N MET A 59 16.01 -1.45 3.48
CA MET A 59 14.73 -2.08 3.69
C MET A 59 13.60 -1.13 3.27
N LEU A 60 12.57 -1.69 2.65
CA LEU A 60 11.39 -0.95 2.22
C LEU A 60 10.13 -1.60 2.79
N PHE A 61 9.29 -0.78 3.39
CA PHE A 61 7.93 -1.16 3.75
C PHE A 61 6.96 -0.59 2.72
N ILE A 62 6.17 -1.45 2.10
CA ILE A 62 5.10 -1.05 1.18
C ILE A 62 3.78 -1.23 1.90
N THR A 63 2.97 -0.18 1.95
CA THR A 63 1.62 -0.25 2.52
C THR A 63 0.59 0.16 1.50
N ALA A 64 -0.47 -0.62 1.39
CA ALA A 64 -1.56 -0.30 0.48
C ALA A 64 -2.87 -0.92 0.95
N GLY A 65 -3.96 -0.20 0.71
CA GLY A 65 -5.29 -0.80 0.73
C GLY A 65 -5.57 -1.41 -0.64
N LEU A 66 -5.81 -2.70 -0.70
CA LEU A 66 -6.07 -3.41 -1.95
C LEU A 66 -7.55 -3.43 -2.28
N GLY A 67 -7.87 -3.61 -3.56
CA GLY A 67 -9.23 -3.62 -4.10
C GLY A 67 -9.56 -2.42 -4.98
N GLY A 68 -8.78 -1.35 -4.90
CA GLY A 68 -8.85 -0.20 -5.80
C GLY A 68 -7.87 -0.30 -6.96
N GLY A 69 -7.70 0.79 -7.67
CA GLY A 69 -6.82 0.84 -8.85
C GLY A 69 -5.35 1.08 -8.51
N THR A 70 -5.06 2.16 -7.78
CA THR A 70 -3.68 2.59 -7.53
C THR A 70 -2.92 1.60 -6.66
N GLY A 71 -3.41 1.30 -5.46
CA GLY A 71 -2.72 0.40 -4.53
C GLY A 71 -2.53 -0.99 -5.09
N THR A 72 -3.59 -1.57 -5.66
CA THR A 72 -3.56 -2.93 -6.22
C THR A 72 -2.61 -3.05 -7.42
N GLY A 73 -2.62 -2.05 -8.29
CA GLY A 73 -1.81 -2.07 -9.51
C GLY A 73 -0.37 -1.59 -9.32
N ALA A 74 -0.17 -0.54 -8.53
CA ALA A 74 1.14 0.08 -8.36
C ALA A 74 2.04 -0.62 -7.35
N ALA A 75 1.48 -1.18 -6.26
CA ALA A 75 2.28 -1.83 -5.23
C ALA A 75 3.17 -2.96 -5.76
N PRO A 76 2.69 -3.87 -6.63
CA PRO A 76 3.57 -4.89 -7.22
C PRO A 76 4.72 -4.30 -8.04
N ILE A 77 4.51 -3.20 -8.73
CA ILE A 77 5.56 -2.54 -9.52
C ILE A 77 6.64 -1.94 -8.60
N VAL A 78 6.23 -1.29 -7.53
CA VAL A 78 7.17 -0.77 -6.52
C VAL A 78 7.98 -1.92 -5.91
N ALA A 79 7.33 -3.03 -5.58
CA ALA A 79 7.98 -4.21 -5.04
C ALA A 79 8.99 -4.82 -6.03
N GLN A 80 8.63 -4.89 -7.31
CA GLN A 80 9.51 -5.38 -8.37
C GLN A 80 10.76 -4.51 -8.50
N VAL A 81 10.59 -3.20 -8.51
CA VAL A 81 11.70 -2.23 -8.56
C VAL A 81 12.62 -2.41 -7.35
N ALA A 82 12.05 -2.52 -6.15
CA ALA A 82 12.83 -2.73 -4.93
C ALA A 82 13.64 -4.03 -4.99
N ARG A 83 13.05 -5.09 -5.50
CA ARG A 83 13.74 -6.39 -5.69
C ARG A 83 14.90 -6.28 -6.67
N GLU A 84 14.71 -5.58 -7.79
CA GLU A 84 15.77 -5.34 -8.77
C GLU A 84 16.94 -4.55 -8.18
N LEU A 85 16.67 -3.65 -7.24
CA LEU A 85 17.69 -2.86 -6.52
C LEU A 85 18.31 -3.62 -5.33
N GLY A 86 17.88 -4.82 -5.05
CA GLY A 86 18.39 -5.62 -3.93
C GLY A 86 17.91 -5.13 -2.56
N ILE A 87 16.80 -4.41 -2.50
CA ILE A 87 16.22 -3.89 -1.26
C ILE A 87 15.32 -4.95 -0.63
N LEU A 88 15.53 -5.24 0.66
CA LEU A 88 14.65 -6.12 1.43
C LEU A 88 13.27 -5.47 1.54
N THR A 89 12.22 -6.16 1.08
CA THR A 89 10.89 -5.58 0.94
C THR A 89 9.85 -6.33 1.76
N VAL A 90 9.15 -5.61 2.61
CA VAL A 90 8.02 -6.12 3.40
C VAL A 90 6.77 -5.34 2.98
N ALA A 91 5.72 -6.06 2.60
CA ALA A 91 4.44 -5.46 2.28
C ALA A 91 3.43 -5.72 3.40
N VAL A 92 2.72 -4.67 3.81
CA VAL A 92 1.60 -4.76 4.74
C VAL A 92 0.39 -4.16 4.03
N VAL A 93 -0.60 -5.00 3.73
CA VAL A 93 -1.74 -4.62 2.92
C VAL A 93 -3.06 -4.96 3.61
N THR A 94 -4.11 -4.25 3.24
CA THR A 94 -5.45 -4.54 3.73
C THR A 94 -6.32 -5.14 2.63
N LYS A 95 -7.19 -6.08 3.00
CA LYS A 95 -8.27 -6.56 2.14
C LYS A 95 -9.53 -5.74 2.42
N PRO A 96 -10.34 -5.44 1.38
CA PRO A 96 -11.55 -4.64 1.54
C PRO A 96 -12.57 -5.29 2.47
N PHE A 97 -13.46 -4.47 3.02
CA PHE A 97 -14.66 -4.95 3.71
C PHE A 97 -15.58 -5.68 2.73
N ASP A 98 -16.34 -6.67 3.22
CA ASP A 98 -17.29 -7.41 2.40
C ASP A 98 -18.34 -6.48 1.75
N MET A 99 -18.71 -5.40 2.44
CA MET A 99 -19.66 -4.41 1.95
C MET A 99 -19.16 -3.63 0.73
N GLU A 100 -17.84 -3.64 0.46
CA GLU A 100 -17.29 -3.00 -0.75
C GLU A 100 -17.56 -3.80 -2.02
N GLY A 101 -17.99 -5.05 -1.88
CA GLY A 101 -18.44 -5.90 -2.97
C GLY A 101 -17.42 -6.95 -3.41
N LYS A 102 -17.95 -7.98 -4.08
CA LYS A 102 -17.15 -9.12 -4.54
C LYS A 102 -16.10 -8.76 -5.57
N LYS A 103 -16.37 -7.74 -6.39
CA LYS A 103 -15.43 -7.27 -7.41
C LYS A 103 -14.15 -6.72 -6.78
N ARG A 104 -14.29 -5.87 -5.74
CA ARG A 104 -13.15 -5.33 -5.03
C ARG A 104 -12.37 -6.40 -4.28
N LEU A 105 -13.04 -7.38 -3.69
CA LEU A 105 -12.40 -8.52 -3.04
C LEU A 105 -11.60 -9.36 -4.03
N SER A 106 -12.15 -9.64 -5.21
CA SER A 106 -11.45 -10.37 -6.26
C SER A 106 -10.22 -9.61 -6.76
N ILE A 107 -10.34 -8.32 -6.97
CA ILE A 107 -9.23 -7.44 -7.37
C ILE A 107 -8.13 -7.46 -6.31
N ALA A 108 -8.51 -7.37 -5.03
CA ALA A 108 -7.57 -7.44 -3.92
C ALA A 108 -6.82 -8.77 -3.88
N ASP A 109 -7.50 -9.89 -4.07
CA ASP A 109 -6.87 -11.21 -4.09
C ASP A 109 -5.88 -11.36 -5.23
N GLN A 110 -6.19 -10.83 -6.40
CA GLN A 110 -5.25 -10.79 -7.54
C GLN A 110 -4.03 -9.92 -7.21
N GLY A 111 -4.24 -8.78 -6.58
CA GLY A 111 -3.16 -7.88 -6.15
C GLY A 111 -2.24 -8.54 -5.12
N ILE A 112 -2.79 -9.27 -4.17
CA ILE A 112 -2.02 -10.02 -3.17
C ILE A 112 -1.15 -11.08 -3.85
N SER A 113 -1.73 -11.84 -4.77
CA SER A 113 -1.02 -12.87 -5.53
C SER A 113 0.14 -12.29 -6.33
N GLU A 114 -0.08 -11.16 -6.99
CA GLU A 114 0.95 -10.47 -7.78
C GLU A 114 2.05 -9.88 -6.89
N LEU A 115 1.65 -9.19 -5.82
CA LEU A 115 2.59 -8.59 -4.87
C LEU A 115 3.47 -9.63 -4.18
N GLY A 116 2.90 -10.76 -3.83
CA GLY A 116 3.62 -11.87 -3.17
C GLY A 116 4.79 -12.43 -3.97
N LYS A 117 4.79 -12.24 -5.29
CA LYS A 117 5.90 -12.69 -6.16
C LYS A 117 7.18 -11.87 -5.96
N TYR A 118 7.07 -10.64 -5.49
CA TYR A 118 8.18 -9.68 -5.47
C TYR A 118 8.63 -9.27 -4.07
N VAL A 119 7.84 -9.54 -3.03
CA VAL A 119 8.18 -9.15 -1.66
C VAL A 119 8.81 -10.32 -0.90
N ASP A 120 9.65 -9.99 0.07
CA ASP A 120 10.28 -10.98 0.95
C ASP A 120 9.30 -11.46 2.03
N SER A 121 8.42 -10.57 2.47
CA SER A 121 7.35 -10.90 3.43
C SER A 121 6.09 -10.13 3.09
N LEU A 122 4.94 -10.79 3.21
CA LEU A 122 3.64 -10.19 2.95
C LEU A 122 2.72 -10.43 4.15
N ILE A 123 2.22 -9.34 4.71
CA ILE A 123 1.26 -9.35 5.80
C ILE A 123 -0.06 -8.81 5.27
N THR A 124 -1.11 -9.60 5.39
CA THR A 124 -2.46 -9.22 4.95
C THR A 124 -3.36 -8.99 6.16
N ILE A 125 -3.95 -7.81 6.23
CA ILE A 125 -4.90 -7.44 7.28
C ILE A 125 -6.31 -7.42 6.67
N PRO A 126 -7.19 -8.37 7.01
CA PRO A 126 -8.56 -8.34 6.50
C PRO A 126 -9.38 -7.28 7.24
N ASN A 127 -9.82 -6.24 6.55
CA ASN A 127 -10.62 -5.17 7.15
C ASN A 127 -11.90 -5.70 7.82
N GLN A 128 -12.48 -6.77 7.27
CA GLN A 128 -13.69 -7.39 7.84
C GLN A 128 -13.51 -7.79 9.30
N LYS A 129 -12.30 -8.18 9.71
CA LYS A 129 -12.00 -8.52 11.11
C LYS A 129 -12.09 -7.32 12.05
N LEU A 130 -11.93 -6.12 11.55
CA LEU A 130 -12.04 -4.90 12.35
C LEU A 130 -13.47 -4.60 12.76
N LEU A 131 -14.46 -5.01 11.98
CA LEU A 131 -15.87 -4.76 12.29
C LEU A 131 -16.32 -5.46 13.57
N SER A 132 -15.73 -6.59 13.91
CA SER A 132 -16.02 -7.29 15.15
C SER A 132 -15.56 -6.52 16.41
N VAL A 133 -14.62 -5.59 16.25
CA VAL A 133 -14.02 -4.80 17.33
C VAL A 133 -14.66 -3.40 17.43
N LEU A 134 -15.13 -2.84 16.30
CA LEU A 134 -15.59 -1.45 16.21
C LEU A 134 -17.02 -1.20 16.70
N GLY A 135 -17.84 -2.23 16.88
CA GLY A 135 -19.23 -2.07 17.31
C GLY A 135 -20.22 -1.76 16.17
N GLN A 136 -21.51 -1.90 16.47
CA GLN A 136 -22.58 -1.84 15.45
C GLN A 136 -22.92 -0.44 14.94
N GLU A 137 -22.55 0.59 15.68
CA GLU A 137 -22.83 2.00 15.33
C GLU A 137 -21.73 2.65 14.48
N THR A 138 -20.75 1.88 14.05
CA THR A 138 -19.62 2.37 13.26
C THR A 138 -20.07 2.71 11.84
N THR A 139 -19.80 3.95 11.41
CA THR A 139 -20.03 4.35 10.02
C THR A 139 -18.97 3.75 9.10
N LEU A 140 -19.28 3.68 7.80
CA LEU A 140 -18.31 3.23 6.79
C LEU A 140 -17.03 4.09 6.79
N LEU A 141 -17.19 5.40 6.95
CA LEU A 141 -16.06 6.33 7.03
C LEU A 141 -15.18 6.05 8.24
N ASP A 142 -15.79 5.79 9.41
CA ASP A 142 -15.07 5.43 10.64
C ASP A 142 -14.34 4.08 10.48
N ALA A 143 -14.95 3.13 9.77
CA ALA A 143 -14.34 1.83 9.50
C ALA A 143 -13.09 1.96 8.62
N PHE A 144 -13.14 2.78 7.57
CA PHE A 144 -11.98 3.07 6.72
C PHE A 144 -10.87 3.77 7.50
N LYS A 145 -11.21 4.72 8.34
CA LYS A 145 -10.26 5.42 9.20
C LYS A 145 -9.56 4.46 10.15
N ALA A 146 -10.31 3.56 10.79
CA ALA A 146 -9.76 2.54 11.66
C ALA A 146 -8.84 1.57 10.91
N ALA A 147 -9.20 1.18 9.69
CA ALA A 147 -8.36 0.32 8.84
C ALA A 147 -7.02 0.99 8.53
N ASN A 148 -7.02 2.28 8.20
CA ASN A 148 -5.80 3.05 7.97
C ASN A 148 -4.93 3.17 9.21
N GLU A 149 -5.52 3.38 10.37
CA GLU A 149 -4.80 3.46 11.65
C GLU A 149 -4.14 2.12 12.01
N VAL A 150 -4.83 1.00 11.79
CA VAL A 150 -4.27 -0.34 12.00
C VAL A 150 -3.10 -0.60 11.06
N LEU A 151 -3.24 -0.24 9.79
CA LEU A 151 -2.19 -0.40 8.80
C LEU A 151 -0.94 0.39 9.19
N GLN A 152 -1.10 1.65 9.56
CA GLN A 152 -0.01 2.51 10.01
C GLN A 152 0.66 1.97 11.28
N GLY A 153 -0.14 1.54 12.26
CA GLY A 153 0.36 0.96 13.50
C GLY A 153 1.13 -0.34 13.30
N ALA A 154 0.67 -1.19 12.37
CA ALA A 154 1.36 -2.43 12.03
C ALA A 154 2.75 -2.16 11.44
N VAL A 155 2.84 -1.23 10.50
CA VAL A 155 4.11 -0.85 9.87
C VAL A 155 5.06 -0.25 10.90
N GLN A 156 4.59 0.69 11.71
CA GLN A 156 5.39 1.32 12.73
C GLN A 156 5.90 0.30 13.77
N GLY A 157 5.04 -0.61 14.21
CA GLY A 157 5.41 -1.65 15.16
C GLY A 157 6.48 -2.59 14.62
N ILE A 158 6.36 -3.04 13.38
CA ILE A 158 7.34 -3.91 12.73
C ILE A 158 8.67 -3.16 12.55
N ALA A 159 8.62 -1.91 12.10
CA ALA A 159 9.80 -1.08 11.92
C ALA A 159 10.56 -0.87 13.23
N GLU A 160 9.84 -0.64 14.33
CA GLU A 160 10.45 -0.49 15.66
C GLU A 160 11.11 -1.78 16.14
N LEU A 161 10.51 -2.95 15.89
CA LEU A 161 11.12 -4.24 16.26
C LEU A 161 12.44 -4.47 15.53
N ILE A 162 12.56 -4.01 14.30
CA ILE A 162 13.77 -4.20 13.48
C ILE A 162 14.85 -3.18 13.84
N THR A 163 14.45 -1.93 14.12
CA THR A 163 15.40 -0.82 14.32
C THR A 163 15.83 -0.62 15.76
N ARG A 164 15.22 -1.31 16.74
CA ARG A 164 15.58 -1.24 18.16
C ARG A 164 16.26 -2.55 18.62
N PRO A 165 17.57 -2.70 18.42
CA PRO A 165 18.30 -3.88 18.89
C PRO A 165 18.24 -3.98 20.42
N GLY A 166 17.95 -5.17 20.94
CA GLY A 166 17.87 -5.45 22.37
C GLY A 166 16.46 -5.68 22.92
N LEU A 167 15.40 -5.37 22.15
CA LEU A 167 14.03 -5.74 22.49
C LEU A 167 13.72 -7.18 22.10
N ILE A 168 14.20 -7.62 20.95
CA ILE A 168 14.11 -9.00 20.48
C ILE A 168 15.45 -9.34 19.84
N ASN A 169 16.09 -10.40 20.32
CA ASN A 169 17.29 -10.93 19.70
C ASN A 169 16.84 -11.92 18.63
N VAL A 170 16.83 -11.49 17.39
CA VAL A 170 16.51 -12.33 16.22
C VAL A 170 17.84 -12.74 15.60
N ASP A 171 18.30 -13.89 15.98
CA ASP A 171 19.43 -14.53 15.31
C ASP A 171 18.99 -15.31 14.09
#